data_a9e3826657fadfaf13554c49f388a05d
#
_entry.id   a9e3826657fadfaf13554c49f388a05d
#
_cell.length_a   1.000
_cell.length_b   1.000
_cell.length_c   1.000
_cell.angle_alpha   90.00
_cell.angle_beta   90.00
_cell.angle_gamma   90.00
#
_symmetry.space_group_name_H-M   'P 1'
#
loop_
_entity.id
_entity.type
_entity.pdbx_description
1 polymer ?
#
loop_
_entity_poly.entity_id
_entity_poly.type
_entity_poly.pdbx_seq_one_letter_code
_entity_poly.pdbx_strand_id
1 'polypeptide(L)'
;MLKRVAIIGAGISGLTAGYALTKKGIQVDIFERSQSIDEFGAGITLSKNATLLLDDIGLLGSIAAKGYRPLGSYIRDFKTTKVISSMKLDKNFITIDRRNLVEELFNRSQELGCNILLNTTIESIDASKGIVNSSSNSHAKYDLILICDGINSIVRQSLFGGQKPKFTGYVAWRGMTTKEAVPLYEGSLKANVYYGPGAHFVHYPTGLDDKVNFLMIERSSIWTEESWKLEGDKSDLLYRFEGWNKDIVSMLNTADKIYKWGIFERSLPKKLFSEKCVLLGDAAHPMVPFLGQGGCMAVEDAYCLSSLVTEKKYIHEALTKYDQLRNARCKWIQRRSRLQGIFNHVSSPFIVPVRNIFAKFTMKLSVEKLHSYNLITELRS
;
A
#
# COMPACT_ATOMS: atom_id res chain seq x y z
N MET A 1 -6.08 -28.09 -14.62
CA MET A 1 -5.18 -26.94 -14.75
C MET A 1 -6.01 -25.66 -14.77
N LEU A 2 -5.55 -24.62 -14.08
CA LEU A 2 -6.17 -23.29 -14.06
C LEU A 2 -6.12 -22.67 -15.47
N LYS A 3 -7.27 -22.26 -16.02
CA LYS A 3 -7.34 -21.70 -17.37
C LYS A 3 -7.85 -20.27 -17.39
N ARG A 4 -8.84 -19.96 -16.55
CA ARG A 4 -9.52 -18.68 -16.56
C ARG A 4 -9.73 -18.12 -15.15
N VAL A 5 -9.31 -16.89 -14.93
CA VAL A 5 -9.34 -16.20 -13.62
C VAL A 5 -10.12 -14.90 -13.75
N ALA A 6 -11.03 -14.63 -12.80
CA ALA A 6 -11.62 -13.32 -12.59
C ALA A 6 -10.85 -12.56 -11.49
N ILE A 7 -10.64 -11.28 -11.69
CA ILE A 7 -10.06 -10.38 -10.69
C ILE A 7 -11.01 -9.22 -10.46
N ILE A 8 -11.40 -8.98 -9.22
CA ILE A 8 -12.32 -7.93 -8.84
C ILE A 8 -11.51 -6.76 -8.26
N GLY A 9 -11.40 -5.68 -9.02
CA GLY A 9 -10.63 -4.47 -8.68
C GLY A 9 -9.29 -4.39 -9.42
N ALA A 10 -9.06 -3.26 -10.10
CA ALA A 10 -7.85 -2.92 -10.84
C ALA A 10 -6.86 -2.06 -10.00
N GLY A 11 -6.76 -2.31 -8.68
CA GLY A 11 -5.73 -1.72 -7.84
C GLY A 11 -4.38 -2.46 -7.98
N ILE A 12 -3.40 -2.09 -7.14
CA ILE A 12 -2.04 -2.65 -7.20
C ILE A 12 -2.05 -4.19 -7.13
N SER A 13 -2.82 -4.79 -6.21
CA SER A 13 -2.87 -6.26 -6.10
C SER A 13 -3.51 -6.92 -7.31
N GLY A 14 -4.63 -6.38 -7.80
CA GLY A 14 -5.35 -6.93 -8.95
C GLY A 14 -4.55 -6.87 -10.24
N LEU A 15 -3.97 -5.71 -10.55
CA LEU A 15 -3.15 -5.52 -11.74
C LEU A 15 -1.85 -6.34 -11.69
N THR A 16 -1.18 -6.40 -10.53
CA THR A 16 0.03 -7.23 -10.36
C THR A 16 -0.30 -8.72 -10.54
N ALA A 17 -1.43 -9.20 -9.96
CA ALA A 17 -1.86 -10.59 -10.12
C ALA A 17 -2.27 -10.88 -11.58
N GLY A 18 -3.00 -9.96 -12.20
CA GLY A 18 -3.39 -10.07 -13.61
C GLY A 18 -2.19 -10.21 -14.53
N TYR A 19 -1.23 -9.31 -14.37
CA TYR A 19 0.03 -9.37 -15.12
C TYR A 19 0.75 -10.70 -14.92
N ALA A 20 0.96 -11.11 -13.66
CA ALA A 20 1.71 -12.31 -13.33
C ALA A 20 1.04 -13.60 -13.84
N LEU A 21 -0.29 -13.70 -13.79
CA LEU A 21 -1.06 -14.83 -14.28
C LEU A 21 -1.08 -14.88 -15.81
N THR A 22 -1.31 -13.73 -16.47
CA THR A 22 -1.33 -13.65 -17.95
C THR A 22 0.04 -13.97 -18.53
N LYS A 23 1.13 -13.52 -17.89
CA LYS A 23 2.50 -13.88 -18.28
C LYS A 23 2.74 -15.39 -18.24
N LYS A 24 1.99 -16.14 -17.43
CA LYS A 24 2.02 -17.61 -17.36
C LYS A 24 0.97 -18.30 -18.23
N GLY A 25 0.34 -17.56 -19.16
CA GLY A 25 -0.61 -18.09 -20.15
C GLY A 25 -2.02 -18.34 -19.63
N ILE A 26 -2.39 -17.78 -18.48
CA ILE A 26 -3.74 -17.87 -17.92
C ILE A 26 -4.59 -16.73 -18.48
N GLN A 27 -5.80 -17.04 -18.92
CA GLN A 27 -6.77 -16.03 -19.34
C GLN A 27 -7.28 -15.27 -18.11
N VAL A 28 -7.17 -13.94 -18.12
CA VAL A 28 -7.55 -13.09 -17.01
C VAL A 28 -8.53 -12.02 -17.45
N ASP A 29 -9.65 -11.92 -16.72
CA ASP A 29 -10.61 -10.83 -16.81
C ASP A 29 -10.54 -10.02 -15.51
N ILE A 30 -10.21 -8.71 -15.60
CA ILE A 30 -10.18 -7.78 -14.46
C ILE A 30 -11.40 -6.87 -14.54
N PHE A 31 -12.19 -6.83 -13.49
CA PHE A 31 -13.38 -5.99 -13.38
C PHE A 31 -13.11 -4.79 -12.48
N GLU A 32 -13.26 -3.59 -13.03
CA GLU A 32 -13.07 -2.34 -12.28
C GLU A 32 -14.31 -1.46 -12.41
N ARG A 33 -14.84 -1.03 -11.26
CA ARG A 33 -16.05 -0.18 -11.20
C ARG A 33 -15.83 1.25 -11.70
N SER A 34 -14.59 1.76 -11.61
CA SER A 34 -14.24 3.09 -12.04
C SER A 34 -14.22 3.18 -13.57
N GLN A 35 -14.61 4.34 -14.11
CA GLN A 35 -14.57 4.62 -15.54
C GLN A 35 -13.14 4.73 -16.08
N SER A 36 -12.20 5.09 -15.23
CA SER A 36 -10.80 5.30 -15.53
C SER A 36 -9.92 4.84 -14.36
N ILE A 37 -8.65 4.60 -14.63
CA ILE A 37 -7.64 4.29 -13.62
C ILE A 37 -7.08 5.59 -13.02
N ASP A 38 -7.97 6.45 -12.54
CA ASP A 38 -7.60 7.73 -11.94
C ASP A 38 -7.34 7.55 -10.44
N GLU A 39 -6.08 7.46 -10.11
CA GLU A 39 -5.61 7.57 -8.73
C GLU A 39 -5.28 9.02 -8.41
N PHE A 40 -5.76 9.51 -7.28
CA PHE A 40 -5.38 10.85 -6.82
C PHE A 40 -3.95 10.83 -6.29
N GLY A 41 -3.15 11.83 -6.72
CA GLY A 41 -1.74 11.96 -6.41
C GLY A 41 -1.40 11.68 -4.94
N ALA A 42 -0.73 10.59 -4.72
CA ALA A 42 -0.18 10.18 -3.44
C ALA A 42 1.12 9.45 -3.70
N GLY A 43 2.13 9.75 -2.92
CA GLY A 43 3.34 8.96 -2.97
C GLY A 43 3.11 7.57 -2.35
N ILE A 44 3.76 6.58 -2.92
CA ILE A 44 3.86 5.23 -2.38
C ILE A 44 5.33 4.80 -2.35
N THR A 45 5.67 3.94 -1.41
CA THR A 45 7.00 3.38 -1.28
C THR A 45 6.99 1.88 -1.59
N LEU A 46 7.96 1.45 -2.40
CA LEU A 46 8.21 0.04 -2.71
C LEU A 46 9.56 -0.36 -2.13
N SER A 47 9.54 -1.15 -1.09
CA SER A 47 10.74 -1.67 -0.44
C SER A 47 11.18 -3.00 -1.05
N LYS A 48 12.38 -3.46 -0.69
CA LYS A 48 13.05 -4.63 -1.29
C LYS A 48 12.18 -5.88 -1.39
N ASN A 49 11.35 -6.15 -0.38
CA ASN A 49 10.43 -7.29 -0.39
C ASN A 49 9.41 -7.26 -1.55
N ALA A 50 9.02 -6.07 -2.03
CA ALA A 50 8.16 -5.94 -3.20
C ALA A 50 8.96 -5.80 -4.51
N THR A 51 10.02 -4.96 -4.50
CA THR A 51 10.79 -4.71 -5.72
C THR A 51 11.53 -5.94 -6.24
N LEU A 52 11.94 -6.86 -5.35
CA LEU A 52 12.50 -8.16 -5.73
C LEU A 52 11.50 -9.01 -6.53
N LEU A 53 10.22 -8.99 -6.13
CA LEU A 53 9.15 -9.73 -6.79
C LEU A 53 8.75 -9.09 -8.13
N LEU A 54 8.71 -7.75 -8.17
CA LEU A 54 8.48 -7.01 -9.40
C LEU A 54 9.61 -7.22 -10.42
N ASP A 55 10.85 -7.37 -9.95
CA ASP A 55 12.01 -7.69 -10.79
C ASP A 55 11.89 -9.09 -11.40
N ASP A 56 11.56 -10.08 -10.59
CA ASP A 56 11.39 -11.47 -11.01
C ASP A 56 10.30 -11.63 -12.10
N ILE A 57 9.23 -10.86 -12.02
CA ILE A 57 8.19 -10.85 -13.07
C ILE A 57 8.48 -9.87 -14.21
N GLY A 58 9.57 -9.09 -14.15
CA GLY A 58 10.01 -8.19 -15.24
C GLY A 58 9.34 -6.82 -15.27
N LEU A 59 8.74 -6.38 -14.16
CA LEU A 59 8.07 -5.06 -14.04
C LEU A 59 8.96 -3.98 -13.40
N LEU A 60 10.02 -4.36 -12.67
CA LEU A 60 10.81 -3.39 -11.89
C LEU A 60 11.43 -2.29 -12.76
N GLY A 61 11.94 -2.63 -13.95
CA GLY A 61 12.62 -1.68 -14.83
C GLY A 61 11.72 -0.51 -15.23
N SER A 62 10.52 -0.81 -15.71
CA SER A 62 9.56 0.19 -16.17
C SER A 62 8.97 1.02 -15.02
N ILE A 63 8.70 0.40 -13.88
CA ILE A 63 8.26 1.10 -12.67
C ILE A 63 9.35 2.03 -12.14
N ALA A 64 10.61 1.57 -12.09
CA ALA A 64 11.73 2.36 -11.62
C ALA A 64 12.04 3.58 -12.50
N ALA A 65 11.74 3.48 -13.80
CA ALA A 65 11.90 4.60 -14.74
C ALA A 65 10.94 5.77 -14.44
N LYS A 66 9.80 5.49 -13.80
CA LYS A 66 8.80 6.50 -13.38
C LYS A 66 8.91 6.88 -11.91
N GLY A 67 9.75 6.21 -11.13
CA GLY A 67 9.93 6.43 -9.72
C GLY A 67 11.22 7.15 -9.38
N TYR A 68 11.45 7.36 -8.09
CA TYR A 68 12.67 7.93 -7.55
C TYR A 68 13.33 6.93 -6.59
N ARG A 69 14.66 6.93 -6.52
CA ARG A 69 15.46 6.09 -5.61
C ARG A 69 16.12 6.95 -4.53
N PRO A 70 15.49 7.15 -3.37
CA PRO A 70 16.05 7.95 -2.31
C PRO A 70 17.31 7.28 -1.72
N LEU A 71 18.35 8.06 -1.49
CA LEU A 71 19.64 7.58 -0.99
C LEU A 71 19.58 7.07 0.46
N GLY A 72 18.57 7.47 1.21
CA GLY A 72 18.40 7.08 2.60
C GLY A 72 17.08 7.56 3.18
N SER A 73 16.80 7.11 4.39
CA SER A 73 15.68 7.58 5.21
C SER A 73 16.19 8.17 6.51
N TYR A 74 15.60 9.28 6.92
CA TYR A 74 15.97 10.03 8.11
C TYR A 74 14.77 10.21 9.01
N ILE A 75 14.97 9.97 10.31
CA ILE A 75 14.04 10.43 11.34
C ILE A 75 14.60 11.70 11.93
N ARG A 76 13.76 12.70 12.01
CA ARG A 76 14.11 14.04 12.47
C ARG A 76 13.18 14.50 13.59
N ASP A 77 13.67 15.42 14.38
CA ASP A 77 12.86 16.17 15.34
C ASP A 77 12.01 17.23 14.59
N PHE A 78 10.74 17.33 14.92
CA PHE A 78 9.77 18.20 14.24
C PHE A 78 10.07 19.70 14.35
N LYS A 79 10.73 20.12 15.42
CA LYS A 79 11.00 21.54 15.73
C LYS A 79 12.38 21.98 15.27
N THR A 80 13.38 21.19 15.57
CA THR A 80 14.80 21.52 15.31
C THR A 80 15.31 20.95 13.98
N THR A 81 14.57 20.02 13.38
CA THR A 81 14.95 19.23 12.20
C THR A 81 16.23 18.37 12.39
N LYS A 82 16.80 18.34 13.58
CA LYS A 82 17.96 17.52 13.90
C LYS A 82 17.68 16.04 13.64
N VAL A 83 18.66 15.36 13.08
CA VAL A 83 18.56 13.91 12.79
C VAL A 83 18.59 13.13 14.11
N ILE A 84 17.52 12.39 14.36
CA ILE A 84 17.40 11.44 15.48
C ILE A 84 18.02 10.09 15.06
N SER A 85 17.70 9.62 13.86
CA SER A 85 18.18 8.35 13.32
C SER A 85 18.24 8.42 11.81
N SER A 86 19.15 7.65 11.21
CA SER A 86 19.28 7.54 9.76
C SER A 86 19.54 6.11 9.34
N MET A 87 19.10 5.75 8.15
CA MET A 87 19.39 4.47 7.54
C MET A 87 19.64 4.62 6.04
N LYS A 88 20.54 3.80 5.52
CA LYS A 88 20.72 3.63 4.08
C LYS A 88 19.60 2.74 3.57
N LEU A 89 18.98 3.12 2.47
CA LEU A 89 17.96 2.30 1.80
C LEU A 89 18.61 1.34 0.80
N ASP A 90 17.92 0.25 0.51
CA ASP A 90 18.32 -0.68 -0.56
C ASP A 90 18.32 0.05 -1.91
N LYS A 91 19.22 -0.31 -2.80
CA LYS A 91 19.33 0.30 -4.14
C LYS A 91 18.07 0.16 -4.99
N ASN A 92 17.24 -0.82 -4.68
CA ASN A 92 15.96 -1.06 -5.35
C ASN A 92 14.77 -0.49 -4.58
N PHE A 93 14.99 0.24 -3.48
CA PHE A 93 13.92 0.97 -2.82
C PHE A 93 13.44 2.11 -3.73
N ILE A 94 12.14 2.17 -4.00
CA ILE A 94 11.54 3.15 -4.92
C ILE A 94 10.45 3.91 -4.18
N THR A 95 10.43 5.22 -4.38
CA THR A 95 9.28 6.08 -4.10
C THR A 95 8.69 6.53 -5.42
N ILE A 96 7.38 6.45 -5.56
CA ILE A 96 6.69 6.70 -6.83
C ILE A 96 5.33 7.36 -6.58
N ASP A 97 4.87 8.19 -7.51
CA ASP A 97 3.46 8.59 -7.52
C ASP A 97 2.61 7.33 -7.76
N ARG A 98 1.61 7.13 -6.91
CA ARG A 98 0.73 5.95 -6.98
C ARG A 98 0.01 5.86 -8.33
N ARG A 99 -0.34 7.01 -8.92
CA ARG A 99 -0.90 7.07 -10.26
C ARG A 99 0.04 6.44 -11.28
N ASN A 100 1.30 6.89 -11.29
CA ASN A 100 2.30 6.37 -12.22
C ASN A 100 2.52 4.86 -12.05
N LEU A 101 2.48 4.36 -10.80
CA LEU A 101 2.59 2.92 -10.53
C LEU A 101 1.39 2.15 -11.09
N VAL A 102 0.17 2.62 -10.82
CA VAL A 102 -1.06 1.92 -11.25
C VAL A 102 -1.23 1.99 -12.75
N GLU A 103 -0.96 3.14 -13.38
CA GLU A 103 -0.94 3.28 -14.86
C GLU A 103 0.09 2.34 -15.51
N GLU A 104 1.29 2.23 -14.94
CA GLU A 104 2.31 1.32 -15.49
C GLU A 104 1.85 -0.14 -15.39
N LEU A 105 1.33 -0.55 -14.23
CA LEU A 105 0.78 -1.89 -14.04
C LEU A 105 -0.39 -2.17 -14.99
N PHE A 106 -1.27 -1.20 -15.21
CA PHE A 106 -2.40 -1.29 -16.12
C PHE A 106 -1.94 -1.49 -17.56
N ASN A 107 -1.07 -0.61 -18.06
CA ASN A 107 -0.56 -0.66 -19.43
C ASN A 107 0.17 -1.99 -19.70
N ARG A 108 1.04 -2.42 -18.78
CA ARG A 108 1.74 -3.69 -18.92
C ARG A 108 0.82 -4.91 -18.90
N SER A 109 -0.24 -4.85 -18.10
CA SER A 109 -1.26 -5.91 -18.06
C SER A 109 -2.02 -5.99 -19.38
N GLN A 110 -2.41 -4.84 -19.97
CA GLN A 110 -3.07 -4.79 -21.28
C GLN A 110 -2.15 -5.28 -22.41
N GLU A 111 -0.89 -4.86 -22.43
CA GLU A 111 0.12 -5.29 -23.42
C GLU A 111 0.29 -6.81 -23.44
N LEU A 112 0.16 -7.48 -22.30
CA LEU A 112 0.20 -8.96 -22.21
C LEU A 112 -1.11 -9.63 -22.59
N GLY A 113 -2.20 -8.90 -22.78
CA GLY A 113 -3.50 -9.44 -23.15
C GLY A 113 -4.45 -9.69 -21.96
N CYS A 114 -4.22 -9.08 -20.79
CA CYS A 114 -5.26 -9.02 -19.76
C CYS A 114 -6.48 -8.30 -20.31
N ASN A 115 -7.65 -8.88 -20.14
CA ASN A 115 -8.92 -8.22 -20.45
C ASN A 115 -9.36 -7.38 -19.26
N ILE A 116 -9.24 -6.03 -19.36
CA ILE A 116 -9.57 -5.12 -18.27
C ILE A 116 -10.87 -4.39 -18.61
N LEU A 117 -11.90 -4.66 -17.83
CA LEU A 117 -13.26 -4.17 -17.99
C LEU A 117 -13.50 -3.02 -17.01
N LEU A 118 -13.29 -1.80 -17.47
CA LEU A 118 -13.60 -0.58 -16.71
C LEU A 118 -15.12 -0.33 -16.68
N ASN A 119 -15.58 0.53 -15.79
CA ASN A 119 -16.98 0.86 -15.59
C ASN A 119 -17.86 -0.38 -15.38
N THR A 120 -17.31 -1.41 -14.72
CA THR A 120 -17.97 -2.70 -14.54
C THR A 120 -18.04 -3.08 -13.07
N THR A 121 -19.24 -3.02 -12.52
CA THR A 121 -19.50 -3.39 -11.11
C THR A 121 -19.89 -4.88 -11.03
N ILE A 122 -19.36 -5.58 -10.04
CA ILE A 122 -19.77 -6.96 -9.74
C ILE A 122 -21.01 -6.91 -8.87
N GLU A 123 -22.07 -7.57 -9.36
CA GLU A 123 -23.38 -7.64 -8.71
C GLU A 123 -23.47 -8.83 -7.76
N SER A 124 -22.97 -9.98 -8.19
CA SER A 124 -22.98 -11.19 -7.36
C SER A 124 -21.87 -12.18 -7.77
N ILE A 125 -21.51 -13.05 -6.82
CA ILE A 125 -20.54 -14.13 -7.01
C ILE A 125 -21.11 -15.42 -6.42
N ASP A 126 -21.16 -16.49 -7.23
CA ASP A 126 -21.34 -17.86 -6.73
C ASP A 126 -19.93 -18.49 -6.57
N ALA A 127 -19.41 -18.43 -5.35
CA ALA A 127 -18.06 -18.91 -5.04
C ALA A 127 -17.89 -20.40 -5.31
N SER A 128 -18.93 -21.22 -5.11
CA SER A 128 -18.89 -22.67 -5.30
C SER A 128 -18.77 -23.05 -6.77
N LYS A 129 -19.54 -22.39 -7.63
CA LYS A 129 -19.54 -22.63 -9.07
C LYS A 129 -18.45 -21.83 -9.78
N GLY A 130 -17.93 -20.75 -9.15
CA GLY A 130 -17.01 -19.81 -9.78
C GLY A 130 -17.69 -18.89 -10.79
N ILE A 131 -18.94 -18.52 -10.55
CA ILE A 131 -19.72 -17.66 -11.45
C ILE A 131 -19.62 -16.22 -10.95
N VAL A 132 -19.36 -15.30 -11.88
CA VAL A 132 -19.35 -13.86 -11.65
C VAL A 132 -20.44 -13.22 -12.51
N ASN A 133 -21.32 -12.45 -11.87
CA ASN A 133 -22.33 -11.63 -12.52
C ASN A 133 -21.95 -10.17 -12.40
N SER A 134 -21.92 -9.46 -13.51
CA SER A 134 -21.52 -8.05 -13.56
C SER A 134 -22.56 -7.17 -14.27
N SER A 135 -22.48 -5.86 -14.03
CA SER A 135 -23.38 -4.84 -14.62
C SER A 135 -23.31 -4.78 -16.16
N SER A 136 -22.32 -5.35 -16.77
CA SER A 136 -22.21 -5.49 -18.24
C SER A 136 -22.99 -6.71 -18.78
N ASN A 137 -23.89 -7.29 -18.01
CA ASN A 137 -24.65 -8.51 -18.32
C ASN A 137 -23.76 -9.76 -18.63
N SER A 138 -22.51 -9.74 -18.23
CA SER A 138 -21.66 -10.92 -18.36
C SER A 138 -21.93 -11.90 -17.22
N HIS A 139 -22.43 -13.07 -17.60
CA HIS A 139 -22.53 -14.24 -16.72
C HIS A 139 -21.40 -15.20 -17.13
N ALA A 140 -20.28 -15.16 -16.42
CA ALA A 140 -19.13 -15.94 -16.81
C ALA A 140 -18.62 -16.85 -15.68
N LYS A 141 -18.10 -18.01 -16.08
CA LYS A 141 -17.55 -19.02 -15.17
C LYS A 141 -16.03 -18.98 -15.18
N TYR A 142 -15.45 -19.01 -13.99
CA TYR A 142 -14.02 -18.96 -13.74
C TYR A 142 -13.56 -20.14 -12.88
N ASP A 143 -12.32 -20.51 -13.02
CA ASP A 143 -11.68 -21.53 -12.18
C ASP A 143 -11.32 -20.96 -10.80
N LEU A 144 -10.99 -19.65 -10.76
CA LEU A 144 -10.62 -18.93 -9.55
C LEU A 144 -11.07 -17.45 -9.65
N ILE A 145 -11.43 -16.85 -8.53
CA ILE A 145 -11.85 -15.45 -8.41
C ILE A 145 -10.99 -14.76 -7.36
N LEU A 146 -10.24 -13.75 -7.77
CA LEU A 146 -9.39 -12.94 -6.89
C LEU A 146 -10.15 -11.68 -6.46
N ILE A 147 -10.27 -11.47 -5.16
CA ILE A 147 -10.97 -10.33 -4.56
C ILE A 147 -9.94 -9.28 -4.17
N CYS A 148 -9.86 -8.22 -4.96
CA CYS A 148 -8.88 -7.12 -4.87
C CYS A 148 -9.58 -5.74 -4.76
N ASP A 149 -10.85 -5.70 -4.31
CA ASP A 149 -11.75 -4.55 -4.29
C ASP A 149 -11.58 -3.61 -3.07
N GLY A 150 -10.46 -3.76 -2.35
CA GLY A 150 -10.04 -2.85 -1.29
C GLY A 150 -10.70 -3.07 0.07
N ILE A 151 -10.47 -2.13 0.98
CA ILE A 151 -10.88 -2.23 2.40
C ILE A 151 -12.41 -2.37 2.57
N ASN A 152 -13.18 -1.75 1.67
CA ASN A 152 -14.65 -1.77 1.69
C ASN A 152 -15.26 -2.95 0.92
N SER A 153 -14.48 -4.01 0.68
CA SER A 153 -14.91 -5.22 -0.02
C SER A 153 -16.23 -5.75 0.50
N ILE A 154 -17.24 -5.73 -0.37
CA ILE A 154 -18.58 -6.31 -0.10
C ILE A 154 -18.47 -7.84 -0.18
N VAL A 155 -17.70 -8.34 -1.14
CA VAL A 155 -17.49 -9.79 -1.32
C VAL A 155 -16.86 -10.40 -0.08
N ARG A 156 -15.87 -9.72 0.51
CA ARG A 156 -15.28 -10.16 1.79
C ARG A 156 -16.34 -10.25 2.88
N GLN A 157 -17.22 -9.28 2.98
CA GLN A 157 -18.25 -9.27 4.03
C GLN A 157 -19.23 -10.44 3.87
N SER A 158 -19.63 -10.75 2.64
CA SER A 158 -20.59 -11.82 2.36
C SER A 158 -20.00 -13.23 2.49
N LEU A 159 -18.79 -13.46 1.98
CA LEU A 159 -18.21 -14.80 1.89
C LEU A 159 -17.27 -15.16 3.06
N PHE A 160 -16.61 -14.18 3.65
CA PHE A 160 -15.59 -14.42 4.69
C PHE A 160 -16.06 -13.94 6.07
N GLY A 161 -17.19 -13.25 6.13
CA GLY A 161 -17.72 -12.65 7.36
C GLY A 161 -16.78 -11.56 7.90
N GLY A 162 -16.92 -11.28 9.18
CA GLY A 162 -16.04 -10.37 9.90
C GLY A 162 -16.61 -8.97 10.07
N GLN A 163 -15.91 -8.18 10.88
CA GLN A 163 -16.33 -6.83 11.24
C GLN A 163 -16.10 -5.87 10.08
N LYS A 164 -16.91 -4.82 9.99
CA LYS A 164 -16.67 -3.66 9.14
C LYS A 164 -15.32 -3.01 9.50
N PRO A 165 -14.71 -2.23 8.59
CA PRO A 165 -13.54 -1.43 8.91
C PRO A 165 -13.80 -0.56 10.15
N LYS A 166 -12.80 -0.45 11.03
CA LYS A 166 -12.89 0.35 12.25
C LYS A 166 -11.96 1.55 12.15
N PHE A 167 -12.46 2.71 12.54
CA PHE A 167 -11.63 3.90 12.71
C PHE A 167 -10.57 3.67 13.78
N THR A 168 -9.34 4.03 13.48
CA THR A 168 -8.18 3.74 14.36
C THR A 168 -7.86 4.84 15.35
N GLY A 169 -8.55 5.97 15.31
CA GLY A 169 -8.20 7.16 16.06
C GLY A 169 -7.04 7.96 15.46
N TYR A 170 -6.78 7.75 14.17
CA TYR A 170 -5.80 8.51 13.40
C TYR A 170 -6.43 9.12 12.16
N VAL A 171 -6.01 10.35 11.86
CA VAL A 171 -6.37 11.07 10.64
C VAL A 171 -5.09 11.34 9.85
N ALA A 172 -5.18 11.16 8.56
CA ALA A 172 -4.11 11.44 7.63
C ALA A 172 -4.44 12.65 6.77
N TRP A 173 -3.42 13.46 6.52
CA TRP A 173 -3.39 14.58 5.61
C TRP A 173 -2.29 14.35 4.59
N ARG A 174 -2.58 14.55 3.33
CA ARG A 174 -1.60 14.37 2.26
C ARG A 174 -1.73 15.44 1.19
N GLY A 175 -0.64 15.64 0.49
CA GLY A 175 -0.59 16.49 -0.69
C GLY A 175 0.70 16.28 -1.45
N MET A 176 0.81 17.05 -2.53
CA MET A 176 2.00 17.14 -3.34
C MET A 176 2.52 18.58 -3.31
N THR A 177 3.83 18.72 -3.32
CA THR A 177 4.53 20.00 -3.45
C THR A 177 5.68 19.83 -4.44
N THR A 178 6.44 20.90 -4.71
CA THR A 178 7.60 20.86 -5.60
C THR A 178 8.91 20.71 -4.84
N LYS A 179 9.98 20.30 -5.51
CA LYS A 179 11.33 20.19 -4.90
C LYS A 179 11.87 21.54 -4.43
N GLU A 180 11.53 22.62 -5.14
CA GLU A 180 11.93 23.98 -4.77
C GLU A 180 11.37 24.41 -3.42
N ALA A 181 10.19 23.90 -3.08
CA ALA A 181 9.54 24.19 -1.81
C ALA A 181 10.15 23.40 -0.64
N VAL A 182 10.93 22.35 -0.91
CA VAL A 182 11.60 21.55 0.11
C VAL A 182 12.90 22.25 0.51
N PRO A 183 13.12 22.52 1.80
CA PRO A 183 14.31 23.22 2.27
C PRO A 183 15.61 22.57 1.79
N LEU A 184 16.57 23.39 1.37
CA LEU A 184 17.91 23.00 0.88
C LEU A 184 18.79 22.51 2.04
N TYR A 185 18.43 21.45 2.71
CA TYR A 185 19.35 20.69 3.54
C TYR A 185 19.50 19.28 2.94
N GLU A 186 20.52 18.55 3.35
CA GLU A 186 20.85 17.19 2.83
C GLU A 186 19.67 16.21 2.68
N GLY A 187 18.49 16.61 3.06
CA GLY A 187 17.28 15.82 3.07
C GLY A 187 16.41 15.87 1.82
N SER A 188 16.66 16.80 0.89
CA SER A 188 15.78 17.02 -0.27
C SER A 188 15.61 15.79 -1.19
N LEU A 189 16.64 14.94 -1.27
CA LEU A 189 16.66 13.72 -2.09
C LEU A 189 16.46 12.44 -1.28
N LYS A 190 16.01 12.55 -0.03
CA LYS A 190 15.88 11.45 0.93
C LYS A 190 14.43 11.33 1.40
N ALA A 191 14.07 10.17 1.93
CA ALA A 191 12.81 10.01 2.64
C ALA A 191 12.98 10.56 4.07
N ASN A 192 12.19 11.55 4.45
CA ASN A 192 12.26 12.17 5.76
C ASN A 192 10.99 11.90 6.56
N VAL A 193 11.15 11.57 7.83
CA VAL A 193 10.09 11.37 8.81
C VAL A 193 10.37 12.28 9.99
N TYR A 194 9.44 13.16 10.31
CA TYR A 194 9.55 14.08 11.45
C TYR A 194 8.62 13.62 12.56
N TYR A 195 9.17 13.42 13.74
CA TYR A 195 8.40 13.04 14.92
C TYR A 195 8.03 14.28 15.74
N GLY A 196 6.74 14.55 15.84
CA GLY A 196 6.15 15.58 16.69
C GLY A 196 5.27 15.00 17.80
N PRO A 197 4.73 15.86 18.68
CA PRO A 197 3.82 15.43 19.75
C PRO A 197 2.48 14.97 19.18
N GLY A 198 2.18 13.67 19.33
CA GLY A 198 0.92 13.09 18.85
C GLY A 198 0.77 13.03 17.32
N ALA A 199 1.79 13.39 16.56
CA ALA A 199 1.78 13.42 15.12
C ALA A 199 3.15 13.08 14.52
N HIS A 200 3.18 12.66 13.27
CA HIS A 200 4.40 12.57 12.47
C HIS A 200 4.13 13.06 11.05
N PHE A 201 5.16 13.58 10.44
CA PHE A 201 5.14 14.10 9.08
C PHE A 201 6.18 13.38 8.23
N VAL A 202 5.82 13.02 7.03
CA VAL A 202 6.70 12.31 6.08
C VAL A 202 6.73 13.07 4.77
N HIS A 203 7.90 13.22 4.17
CA HIS A 203 8.00 13.65 2.78
C HIS A 203 9.11 12.91 2.02
N TYR A 204 8.93 12.76 0.73
CA TYR A 204 9.89 12.16 -0.18
C TYR A 204 9.57 12.50 -1.64
N PRO A 205 10.58 12.57 -2.53
CA PRO A 205 10.36 12.72 -3.98
C PRO A 205 9.65 11.47 -4.53
N THR A 206 8.82 11.63 -5.56
CA THR A 206 7.99 10.54 -6.11
C THR A 206 8.31 10.17 -7.55
N GLY A 207 9.20 10.92 -8.21
CA GLY A 207 9.57 10.69 -9.60
C GLY A 207 10.77 11.51 -9.99
N LEU A 208 11.07 11.52 -11.27
CA LEU A 208 12.12 12.37 -11.88
C LEU A 208 11.59 13.80 -12.09
N ASP A 209 10.29 13.99 -12.06
CA ASP A 209 9.66 15.30 -12.01
C ASP A 209 9.90 15.98 -10.64
N ASP A 210 9.57 17.26 -10.56
CA ASP A 210 9.87 18.07 -9.38
C ASP A 210 8.84 17.85 -8.24
N LYS A 211 8.12 16.73 -8.24
CA LYS A 211 7.09 16.44 -7.23
C LYS A 211 7.65 15.79 -5.99
N VAL A 212 7.21 16.29 -4.86
CA VAL A 212 7.47 15.74 -3.52
C VAL A 212 6.14 15.43 -2.86
N ASN A 213 5.96 14.18 -2.49
CA ASN A 213 4.82 13.76 -1.67
C ASN A 213 5.05 14.17 -0.22
N PHE A 214 3.98 14.61 0.44
CA PHE A 214 3.95 14.69 1.89
C PHE A 214 2.73 13.98 2.47
N LEU A 215 2.93 13.46 3.66
CA LEU A 215 1.91 12.78 4.46
C LEU A 215 2.11 13.17 5.93
N MET A 216 1.07 13.71 6.55
CA MET A 216 0.99 13.87 7.99
C MET A 216 -0.03 12.89 8.56
N ILE A 217 0.30 12.28 9.68
CA ILE A 217 -0.67 11.49 10.43
C ILE A 217 -0.67 11.97 11.86
N GLU A 218 -1.86 12.21 12.38
CA GLU A 218 -2.08 12.68 13.76
C GLU A 218 -3.11 11.81 14.48
N ARG A 219 -3.06 11.82 15.80
CA ARG A 219 -4.13 11.28 16.63
C ARG A 219 -5.33 12.21 16.58
N SER A 220 -6.52 11.65 16.41
CA SER A 220 -7.77 12.39 16.42
C SER A 220 -8.84 11.60 17.16
N SER A 221 -9.53 12.27 18.10
CA SER A 221 -10.75 11.73 18.71
C SER A 221 -11.99 11.93 17.83
N ILE A 222 -11.87 12.77 16.81
CA ILE A 222 -12.98 13.11 15.91
C ILE A 222 -12.96 12.08 14.77
N TRP A 223 -14.09 11.39 14.61
CA TRP A 223 -14.28 10.49 13.50
C TRP A 223 -14.19 11.26 12.18
N THR A 224 -13.47 10.72 11.21
CA THR A 224 -13.33 11.29 9.88
C THR A 224 -13.62 10.18 8.88
N GLU A 225 -14.34 10.50 7.81
CA GLU A 225 -14.73 9.56 6.77
C GLU A 225 -13.51 8.90 6.13
N GLU A 226 -13.64 7.61 5.79
CA GLU A 226 -12.66 6.90 4.97
C GLU A 226 -12.89 7.28 3.50
N SER A 227 -12.33 8.40 3.08
CA SER A 227 -12.42 8.86 1.70
C SER A 227 -11.10 9.46 1.23
N TRP A 228 -10.44 8.77 0.32
CA TRP A 228 -9.19 9.24 -0.30
C TRP A 228 -9.37 10.51 -1.16
N LYS A 229 -10.61 10.93 -1.41
CA LYS A 229 -10.99 12.05 -2.28
C LYS A 229 -11.47 13.26 -1.49
N LEU A 230 -11.58 13.16 -0.18
CA LEU A 230 -12.06 14.27 0.64
C LEU A 230 -10.98 15.35 0.69
N GLU A 231 -11.30 16.51 0.12
CA GLU A 231 -10.44 17.68 0.17
C GLU A 231 -10.45 18.26 1.60
N GLY A 232 -9.26 18.46 2.15
CA GLY A 232 -9.08 19.02 3.49
C GLY A 232 -8.85 20.53 3.43
N ASP A 233 -9.23 21.22 4.49
CA ASP A 233 -8.95 22.64 4.62
C ASP A 233 -7.45 22.87 4.94
N LYS A 234 -6.80 23.68 4.12
CA LYS A 234 -5.39 24.03 4.26
C LYS A 234 -5.12 24.83 5.53
N SER A 235 -6.04 25.69 5.95
CA SER A 235 -5.92 26.47 7.18
C SER A 235 -5.99 25.57 8.42
N ASP A 236 -6.88 24.56 8.42
CA ASP A 236 -6.93 23.53 9.50
C ASP A 236 -5.62 22.75 9.56
N LEU A 237 -5.05 22.36 8.42
CA LEU A 237 -3.75 21.69 8.39
C LEU A 237 -2.66 22.59 8.98
N LEU A 238 -2.53 23.84 8.55
CA LEU A 238 -1.50 24.77 9.00
C LEU A 238 -1.60 25.06 10.49
N TYR A 239 -2.81 25.20 11.03
CA TYR A 239 -3.05 25.35 12.47
C TYR A 239 -2.48 24.16 13.27
N ARG A 240 -2.63 22.93 12.75
CA ARG A 240 -2.10 21.70 13.37
C ARG A 240 -0.57 21.61 13.35
N PHE A 241 0.09 22.37 12.46
CA PHE A 241 1.53 22.50 12.39
C PHE A 241 2.06 23.71 13.18
N GLU A 242 1.22 24.38 13.94
CA GLU A 242 1.68 25.44 14.83
C GLU A 242 2.76 24.93 15.77
N GLY A 243 3.89 25.63 15.85
CA GLY A 243 5.07 25.22 16.63
C GLY A 243 6.00 24.19 15.96
N TRP A 244 5.66 23.71 14.76
CA TRP A 244 6.60 22.93 13.94
C TRP A 244 7.65 23.84 13.29
N ASN A 245 8.69 23.23 12.76
CA ASN A 245 9.72 23.97 12.05
C ASN A 245 9.14 24.77 10.87
N LYS A 246 9.52 26.04 10.75
CA LYS A 246 9.01 26.99 9.74
C LYS A 246 9.16 26.48 8.29
N ASP A 247 10.21 25.71 8.03
CA ASP A 247 10.47 25.19 6.68
C ASP A 247 9.42 24.12 6.30
N ILE A 248 8.97 23.30 7.27
CA ILE A 248 7.89 22.33 7.05
C ILE A 248 6.58 23.09 6.79
N VAL A 249 6.28 24.11 7.57
CA VAL A 249 5.08 24.94 7.41
C VAL A 249 5.10 25.64 6.04
N SER A 250 6.25 26.20 5.64
CA SER A 250 6.42 26.83 4.32
C SER A 250 6.16 25.84 3.19
N MET A 251 6.70 24.62 3.28
CA MET A 251 6.47 23.56 2.28
C MET A 251 4.98 23.20 2.15
N LEU A 252 4.24 23.15 3.25
CA LEU A 252 2.80 22.87 3.21
C LEU A 252 2.00 23.97 2.53
N ASN A 253 2.45 25.22 2.65
CA ASN A 253 1.80 26.37 1.99
C ASN A 253 1.85 26.31 0.46
N THR A 254 2.83 25.62 -0.12
CA THR A 254 2.98 25.48 -1.57
C THR A 254 2.12 24.39 -2.18
N ALA A 255 1.48 23.54 -1.37
CA ALA A 255 0.59 22.51 -1.89
C ALA A 255 -0.69 23.10 -2.49
N ASP A 256 -1.03 22.68 -3.70
CA ASP A 256 -2.26 23.12 -4.38
C ASP A 256 -3.50 22.50 -3.76
N LYS A 257 -3.44 21.20 -3.54
CA LYS A 257 -4.54 20.41 -2.97
C LYS A 257 -4.07 19.57 -1.79
N ILE A 258 -4.91 19.54 -0.78
CA ILE A 258 -4.69 18.75 0.42
C ILE A 258 -5.88 17.82 0.60
N TYR A 259 -5.62 16.55 0.88
CA TYR A 259 -6.64 15.54 1.14
C TYR A 259 -6.58 15.11 2.59
N LYS A 260 -7.74 14.88 3.20
CA LYS A 260 -7.90 14.47 4.60
C LYS A 260 -8.78 13.23 4.69
N TRP A 261 -8.35 12.21 5.41
CA TRP A 261 -9.18 11.01 5.64
C TRP A 261 -8.88 10.34 6.98
N GLY A 262 -9.88 9.66 7.51
CA GLY A 262 -9.73 8.77 8.63
C GLY A 262 -8.94 7.51 8.24
N ILE A 263 -8.05 7.05 9.12
CA ILE A 263 -7.36 5.79 8.93
C ILE A 263 -8.20 4.68 9.54
N PHE A 264 -8.52 3.70 8.72
CA PHE A 264 -9.29 2.52 9.11
C PHE A 264 -8.45 1.26 8.99
N GLU A 265 -8.77 0.29 9.82
CA GLU A 265 -8.20 -1.05 9.74
C GLU A 265 -9.29 -2.10 9.83
N ARG A 266 -8.98 -3.31 9.42
CA ARG A 266 -9.89 -4.45 9.50
C ARG A 266 -9.11 -5.68 9.94
N SER A 267 -9.68 -6.46 10.87
CA SER A 267 -9.05 -7.70 11.32
C SER A 267 -8.92 -8.69 10.17
N LEU A 268 -7.87 -9.47 10.13
CA LEU A 268 -7.72 -10.55 9.17
C LEU A 268 -8.86 -11.57 9.31
N PRO A 269 -9.36 -12.13 8.21
CA PRO A 269 -10.27 -13.26 8.27
C PRO A 269 -9.53 -14.51 8.77
N LYS A 270 -10.28 -15.52 9.21
CA LYS A 270 -9.67 -16.79 9.68
C LYS A 270 -8.90 -17.49 8.57
N LYS A 271 -9.42 -17.44 7.34
CA LYS A 271 -8.78 -17.92 6.10
C LYS A 271 -8.85 -16.85 5.03
N LEU A 272 -7.84 -16.78 4.16
CA LEU A 272 -7.79 -15.85 3.04
C LEU A 272 -8.51 -16.37 1.79
N PHE A 273 -9.02 -17.58 1.81
CA PHE A 273 -9.79 -18.15 0.71
C PHE A 273 -11.05 -18.89 1.21
N SER A 274 -12.05 -18.94 0.35
CA SER A 274 -13.29 -19.69 0.53
C SER A 274 -13.72 -20.22 -0.83
N GLU A 275 -13.80 -21.53 -0.97
CA GLU A 275 -14.09 -22.20 -2.24
C GLU A 275 -13.18 -21.72 -3.38
N LYS A 276 -13.74 -21.06 -4.40
CA LYS A 276 -12.98 -20.50 -5.53
C LYS A 276 -12.65 -19.01 -5.37
N CYS A 277 -12.94 -18.39 -4.24
CA CYS A 277 -12.65 -16.99 -3.97
C CYS A 277 -11.43 -16.86 -3.05
N VAL A 278 -10.52 -15.93 -3.37
CA VAL A 278 -9.34 -15.63 -2.57
C VAL A 278 -9.15 -14.12 -2.42
N LEU A 279 -8.84 -13.67 -1.20
CA LEU A 279 -8.63 -12.26 -0.86
C LEU A 279 -7.17 -11.86 -1.04
N LEU A 280 -6.93 -10.67 -1.64
CA LEU A 280 -5.62 -10.07 -1.81
C LEU A 280 -5.64 -8.58 -1.41
N GLY A 281 -4.48 -8.06 -1.03
CA GLY A 281 -4.28 -6.65 -0.70
C GLY A 281 -5.21 -6.15 0.40
N ASP A 282 -5.73 -4.94 0.26
CA ASP A 282 -6.60 -4.33 1.28
C ASP A 282 -7.96 -5.02 1.42
N ALA A 283 -8.40 -5.81 0.46
CA ALA A 283 -9.54 -6.69 0.65
C ALA A 283 -9.26 -7.77 1.71
N ALA A 284 -8.03 -8.24 1.81
CA ALA A 284 -7.58 -9.23 2.79
C ALA A 284 -7.15 -8.60 4.13
N HIS A 285 -6.26 -7.59 4.07
CA HIS A 285 -5.50 -7.11 5.24
C HIS A 285 -5.26 -5.60 5.24
N PRO A 286 -6.30 -4.76 5.19
CA PRO A 286 -6.10 -3.31 5.30
C PRO A 286 -5.37 -3.01 6.60
N MET A 287 -4.40 -2.11 6.52
CA MET A 287 -3.50 -1.83 7.64
C MET A 287 -3.22 -0.34 7.78
N VAL A 288 -2.88 0.08 8.99
CA VAL A 288 -2.40 1.43 9.25
C VAL A 288 -1.07 1.70 8.50
N PRO A 289 -0.85 2.91 7.93
CA PRO A 289 0.24 3.15 6.97
C PRO A 289 1.62 3.38 7.59
N PHE A 290 1.79 3.18 8.90
CA PHE A 290 3.00 3.58 9.65
C PHE A 290 4.31 2.89 9.24
N LEU A 291 4.23 1.79 8.49
CA LEU A 291 5.40 1.11 7.92
C LEU A 291 5.53 1.27 6.40
N GLY A 292 4.57 1.93 5.73
CA GLY A 292 4.57 2.08 4.28
C GLY A 292 4.47 0.75 3.52
N GLN A 293 3.80 -0.28 4.09
CA GLN A 293 3.83 -1.63 3.53
C GLN A 293 2.58 -2.07 2.76
N GLY A 294 1.51 -1.26 2.73
CA GLY A 294 0.26 -1.66 2.06
C GLY A 294 0.46 -2.12 0.62
N GLY A 295 1.10 -1.29 -0.20
CA GLY A 295 1.41 -1.62 -1.59
C GLY A 295 2.40 -2.78 -1.75
N CYS A 296 3.41 -2.86 -0.88
CA CYS A 296 4.36 -3.98 -0.88
C CYS A 296 3.67 -5.32 -0.59
N MET A 297 2.75 -5.34 0.38
CA MET A 297 1.98 -6.53 0.73
C MET A 297 1.03 -6.94 -0.40
N ALA A 298 0.44 -5.98 -1.11
CA ALA A 298 -0.37 -6.24 -2.29
C ALA A 298 0.42 -6.93 -3.41
N VAL A 299 1.67 -6.51 -3.65
CA VAL A 299 2.60 -7.16 -4.58
C VAL A 299 2.99 -8.56 -4.09
N GLU A 300 3.31 -8.72 -2.79
CA GLU A 300 3.62 -10.03 -2.20
C GLU A 300 2.46 -11.01 -2.37
N ASP A 301 1.21 -10.59 -2.14
CA ASP A 301 0.03 -11.45 -2.30
C ASP A 301 -0.13 -11.90 -3.74
N ALA A 302 -0.09 -10.95 -4.68
CA ALA A 302 -0.25 -11.19 -6.10
C ALA A 302 0.81 -12.17 -6.62
N TYR A 303 2.06 -11.95 -6.27
CA TYR A 303 3.17 -12.83 -6.64
C TYR A 303 3.02 -14.23 -6.04
N CYS A 304 2.75 -14.30 -4.73
CA CYS A 304 2.59 -15.57 -4.01
C CYS A 304 1.51 -16.45 -4.63
N LEU A 305 0.31 -15.88 -4.81
CA LEU A 305 -0.81 -16.62 -5.37
C LEU A 305 -0.54 -17.05 -6.81
N SER A 306 -0.07 -16.13 -7.67
CA SER A 306 0.21 -16.41 -9.08
C SER A 306 1.26 -17.49 -9.26
N SER A 307 2.27 -17.56 -8.38
CA SER A 307 3.27 -18.62 -8.41
C SER A 307 2.66 -19.96 -7.98
N LEU A 308 1.96 -20.00 -6.86
CA LEU A 308 1.42 -21.24 -6.33
C LEU A 308 0.36 -21.89 -7.22
N VAL A 309 -0.57 -21.12 -7.81
CA VAL A 309 -1.65 -21.67 -8.65
C VAL A 309 -1.17 -22.18 -10.00
N THR A 310 0.03 -21.79 -10.42
CA THR A 310 0.65 -22.27 -11.66
C THR A 310 1.62 -23.43 -11.44
N GLU A 311 2.18 -23.57 -10.23
CA GLU A 311 3.13 -24.63 -9.91
C GLU A 311 2.46 -25.86 -9.29
N LYS A 312 1.41 -25.69 -8.50
CA LYS A 312 0.72 -26.79 -7.85
C LYS A 312 -0.27 -27.48 -8.77
N LYS A 313 -0.30 -28.81 -8.68
CA LYS A 313 -1.23 -29.65 -9.46
C LYS A 313 -2.70 -29.38 -9.12
N TYR A 314 -2.98 -29.12 -7.84
CA TYR A 314 -4.34 -28.90 -7.33
C TYR A 314 -4.49 -27.48 -6.77
N ILE A 315 -5.54 -26.77 -7.19
CA ILE A 315 -5.82 -25.38 -6.74
C ILE A 315 -5.94 -25.31 -5.22
N HIS A 316 -6.58 -26.30 -4.58
CA HIS A 316 -6.79 -26.29 -3.12
C HIS A 316 -5.47 -26.32 -2.34
N GLU A 317 -4.47 -27.06 -2.82
CA GLU A 317 -3.12 -27.07 -2.23
C GLU A 317 -2.45 -25.68 -2.36
N ALA A 318 -2.58 -25.06 -3.53
CA ALA A 318 -2.07 -23.71 -3.76
C ALA A 318 -2.70 -22.69 -2.82
N LEU A 319 -4.02 -22.71 -2.67
CA LEU A 319 -4.75 -21.80 -1.79
C LEU A 319 -4.42 -22.04 -0.30
N THR A 320 -4.24 -23.30 0.09
CA THR A 320 -3.84 -23.66 1.46
C THR A 320 -2.42 -23.13 1.78
N LYS A 321 -1.46 -23.34 0.88
CA LYS A 321 -0.09 -22.81 1.07
C LYS A 321 -0.08 -21.28 1.03
N TYR A 322 -0.87 -20.65 0.14
CA TYR A 322 -1.06 -19.21 0.11
C TYR A 322 -1.55 -18.68 1.47
N ASP A 323 -2.64 -19.25 2.01
CA ASP A 323 -3.19 -18.85 3.30
C ASP A 323 -2.15 -18.99 4.43
N GLN A 324 -1.41 -20.08 4.48
CA GLN A 324 -0.36 -20.32 5.48
C GLN A 324 0.71 -19.22 5.45
N LEU A 325 1.26 -18.95 4.27
CA LEU A 325 2.34 -17.97 4.10
C LEU A 325 1.84 -16.55 4.36
N ARG A 326 0.73 -16.17 3.73
CA ARG A 326 0.27 -14.79 3.74
C ARG A 326 -0.41 -14.40 5.05
N ASN A 327 -1.23 -15.28 5.64
CA ASN A 327 -1.92 -15.00 6.90
C ASN A 327 -0.93 -14.73 8.05
N ALA A 328 0.14 -15.54 8.16
CA ALA A 328 1.20 -15.34 9.15
C ALA A 328 1.93 -13.99 8.92
N ARG A 329 2.32 -13.72 7.67
CA ARG A 329 3.02 -12.48 7.28
C ARG A 329 2.15 -11.25 7.53
N CYS A 330 0.88 -11.27 7.12
CA CYS A 330 -0.07 -10.16 7.30
C CYS A 330 -0.31 -9.84 8.78
N LYS A 331 -0.51 -10.87 9.62
CA LYS A 331 -0.64 -10.69 11.08
C LYS A 331 0.57 -10.00 11.69
N TRP A 332 1.76 -10.43 11.28
CA TRP A 332 3.00 -9.84 11.78
C TRP A 332 3.13 -8.37 11.36
N ILE A 333 2.87 -8.04 10.08
CA ILE A 333 2.95 -6.67 9.56
C ILE A 333 1.90 -5.77 10.23
N GLN A 334 0.64 -6.19 10.31
CA GLN A 334 -0.41 -5.39 10.97
C GLN A 334 -0.04 -5.07 12.42
N ARG A 335 0.43 -6.09 13.18
CA ARG A 335 0.87 -5.88 14.57
C ARG A 335 2.04 -4.89 14.66
N ARG A 336 3.05 -5.05 13.80
CA ARG A 336 4.21 -4.15 13.75
C ARG A 336 3.81 -2.73 13.36
N SER A 337 2.91 -2.57 12.39
CA SER A 337 2.45 -1.27 11.96
C SER A 337 1.71 -0.52 13.08
N ARG A 338 0.85 -1.21 13.84
CA ARG A 338 0.20 -0.62 15.03
C ARG A 338 1.21 -0.17 16.09
N LEU A 339 2.19 -1.02 16.41
CA LEU A 339 3.25 -0.68 17.36
C LEU A 339 4.07 0.52 16.89
N GLN A 340 4.37 0.60 15.59
CA GLN A 340 5.05 1.74 15.01
C GLN A 340 4.22 3.03 15.15
N GLY A 341 2.90 2.94 14.97
CA GLY A 341 1.99 4.06 15.19
C GLY A 341 2.03 4.58 16.62
N ILE A 342 2.00 3.70 17.62
CA ILE A 342 2.14 4.09 19.02
C ILE A 342 3.48 4.79 19.24
N PHE A 343 4.56 4.24 18.70
CA PHE A 343 5.90 4.79 18.82
C PHE A 343 6.06 6.16 18.16
N ASN A 344 5.54 6.34 16.94
CA ASN A 344 5.61 7.60 16.20
C ASN A 344 4.87 8.75 16.93
N HIS A 345 3.81 8.43 17.68
CA HIS A 345 2.91 9.41 18.29
C HIS A 345 3.10 9.60 19.80
N VAL A 346 4.26 9.23 20.32
CA VAL A 346 4.64 9.55 21.71
C VAL A 346 4.71 11.07 21.88
N SER A 347 3.90 11.61 22.82
CA SER A 347 3.79 13.05 23.05
C SER A 347 4.34 13.50 24.43
N SER A 348 4.48 12.57 25.39
CA SER A 348 5.01 12.90 26.72
C SER A 348 6.47 13.40 26.64
N PRO A 349 6.78 14.60 27.14
CA PRO A 349 8.13 15.17 27.12
C PRO A 349 9.13 14.32 27.88
N PHE A 350 8.70 13.53 28.86
CA PHE A 350 9.56 12.61 29.63
C PHE A 350 9.90 11.33 28.85
N ILE A 351 9.00 10.87 27.95
CA ILE A 351 9.18 9.64 27.19
C ILE A 351 9.87 9.91 25.84
N VAL A 352 9.71 11.11 25.27
CA VAL A 352 10.31 11.47 23.96
C VAL A 352 11.82 11.26 23.91
N PRO A 353 12.64 11.64 24.92
CA PRO A 353 14.08 11.36 24.89
C PRO A 353 14.39 9.86 24.83
N VAL A 354 13.66 9.04 25.61
CA VAL A 354 13.80 7.58 25.60
C VAL A 354 13.42 7.00 24.25
N ARG A 355 12.29 7.45 23.66
CA ARG A 355 11.89 7.08 22.31
C ARG A 355 13.00 7.39 21.29
N ASN A 356 13.60 8.57 21.35
CA ASN A 356 14.62 9.00 20.39
C ASN A 356 15.90 8.16 20.53
N ILE A 357 16.30 7.80 21.74
CA ILE A 357 17.42 6.88 21.97
C ILE A 357 17.08 5.52 21.37
N PHE A 358 15.89 4.99 21.65
CA PHE A 358 15.45 3.70 21.15
C PHE A 358 15.37 3.67 19.61
N ALA A 359 14.92 4.78 18.98
CA ALA A 359 14.88 4.92 17.53
C ALA A 359 16.27 4.74 16.87
N LYS A 360 17.35 5.20 17.52
CA LYS A 360 18.71 5.05 16.98
C LYS A 360 19.14 3.59 16.85
N PHE A 361 18.75 2.74 17.80
CA PHE A 361 19.25 1.37 17.88
C PHE A 361 18.32 0.34 17.24
N THR A 362 17.00 0.52 17.33
CA THR A 362 16.05 -0.54 16.94
C THR A 362 15.46 -0.36 15.57
N MET A 363 15.42 0.88 15.05
CA MET A 363 14.76 1.14 13.78
C MET A 363 15.45 0.44 12.62
N LYS A 364 16.77 0.50 12.57
CA LYS A 364 17.54 -0.16 11.51
C LYS A 364 17.24 -1.67 11.45
N LEU A 365 17.34 -2.36 12.58
CA LEU A 365 17.08 -3.80 12.67
C LEU A 365 15.64 -4.18 12.32
N SER A 366 14.67 -3.38 12.78
CA SER A 366 13.26 -3.64 12.51
C SER A 366 12.91 -3.48 11.05
N VAL A 367 13.43 -2.43 10.41
CA VAL A 367 13.19 -2.13 9.00
C VAL A 367 13.96 -3.10 8.10
N GLU A 368 15.20 -3.43 8.43
CA GLU A 368 15.97 -4.45 7.72
C GLU A 368 15.23 -5.79 7.70
N LYS A 369 14.73 -6.28 8.84
CA LYS A 369 13.94 -7.51 8.91
C LYS A 369 12.66 -7.44 8.09
N LEU A 370 12.02 -6.26 8.04
CA LEU A 370 10.82 -6.03 7.25
C LEU A 370 11.10 -6.12 5.74
N HIS A 371 12.15 -5.42 5.30
CA HIS A 371 12.50 -5.29 3.89
C HIS A 371 13.28 -6.49 3.33
N SER A 372 13.95 -7.28 4.18
CA SER A 372 14.72 -8.46 3.76
C SER A 372 13.87 -9.71 3.56
N TYR A 373 12.56 -9.65 3.81
CA TYR A 373 11.68 -10.78 3.57
C TYR A 373 11.72 -11.16 2.08
N ASN A 374 12.09 -12.42 1.81
CA ASN A 374 12.23 -12.94 0.47
C ASN A 374 11.22 -14.06 0.23
N LEU A 375 10.09 -13.69 -0.38
CA LEU A 375 9.00 -14.61 -0.66
C LEU A 375 9.41 -15.69 -1.67
N ILE A 376 10.35 -15.41 -2.59
CA ILE A 376 10.83 -16.42 -3.57
C ILE A 376 11.49 -17.59 -2.83
N THR A 377 12.27 -17.29 -1.78
CA THR A 377 12.89 -18.34 -0.95
C THR A 377 11.84 -19.13 -0.18
N GLU A 378 10.84 -18.47 0.38
CA GLU A 378 9.75 -19.12 1.13
C GLU A 378 8.86 -20.03 0.24
N LEU A 379 8.73 -19.72 -1.03
CA LEU A 379 7.97 -20.55 -1.97
C LEU A 379 8.71 -21.82 -2.38
N ARG A 380 10.04 -21.79 -2.34
CA ARG A 380 10.89 -22.94 -2.68
C ARG A 380 11.14 -23.90 -1.50
N SER A 381 10.85 -23.44 -0.28
CA SER A 381 10.89 -24.25 0.96
C SER A 381 9.58 -25.02 1.16
#